data_b53ad769e6ee644758a381a592140c9e
#
_entry.id   b53ad769e6ee644758a381a592140c9e
#
_cell.length_a   1.000
_cell.length_b   1.000
_cell.length_c   1.000
_cell.angle_alpha   90.00
_cell.angle_beta   90.00
_cell.angle_gamma   90.00
#
_symmetry.space_group_name_H-M   'P 1'
#
loop_
_entity.id
_entity.type
_entity.pdbx_description
1 polymer ?
#
loop_
_entity_poly.entity_id
_entity_poly.type
_entity_poly.pdbx_seq_one_letter_code
_entity_poly.pdbx_strand_id
1 'polypeptide(L)'
;MAEEMIVKELDEVVVRFSGDSGDGMQLAGNMFSNISATEGNDISTFPDYPADIRAPQGSLTGVSGFQVHIGAGKVYTPGDKCDVLVAMNPAALKTQYKFCKPQAVIIIDSDSFTKRDLEKAKFTLENPFSELGIKNEVVSAAITTMCKESLKDSGLDNKSILRTKNMFALGLVCWLFHRDVKVGEKILREKFAKKLEIAEANVKVLYDGYHFGENTHASVSMSYTVPSKAQKEPGKYMDINGNKATAYGLMAAAEKAGLQLYLGSYPITPATDILHELAKHKSLGVKTVQCEDEIAGCASAVGASFAGALAVTTTSGPGICLKSEAMNLAVITELPLVIVDVQRGGPSTGLPTKSEQTDLLQVLFGRNGESPMPVVAASSPTDCFDAAYLACRIALEHMTPVVLLTDAYIANGSAAWRLPDLNTYPSICPPYVKPEMADSWTPFQRDPQTGVRYWATPGTPGFMHRIGGLEKSNETGAISTEPENHFLMTKLRAEKVEKIADSLPPLTVEGNPDADLLIVGFGGTYGHLHSAMDQLNAMGKKTALAHFRVINPLPKNTAEVLRKYKTVVVAEQNMGQLAGYLRMKVEGIHLHQFNQVKGQPFVVKELVEAFSQLF
;
A
#
# COMPACT_ATOMS: atom_id res chain seq x y z
N MET A 1 12.45 11.81 47.91
CA MET A 1 13.38 11.38 46.86
C MET A 1 12.49 11.09 45.65
N ALA A 2 12.71 11.79 44.52
CA ALA A 2 12.01 11.41 43.30
C ALA A 2 12.50 10.00 42.97
N GLU A 3 11.59 9.05 42.83
CA GLU A 3 11.92 7.72 42.30
C GLU A 3 12.50 7.94 40.90
N GLU A 4 13.73 7.49 40.68
CA GLU A 4 14.33 7.54 39.33
C GLU A 4 13.45 6.70 38.40
N MET A 5 12.92 7.33 37.35
CA MET A 5 12.12 6.66 36.35
C MET A 5 12.96 5.60 35.63
N ILE A 6 12.43 4.38 35.53
CA ILE A 6 13.12 3.27 34.86
C ILE A 6 13.03 3.51 33.34
N VAL A 7 14.18 3.54 32.67
CA VAL A 7 14.27 3.55 31.20
C VAL A 7 14.45 2.13 30.71
N LYS A 8 13.48 1.60 29.97
CA LYS A 8 13.52 0.26 29.42
C LYS A 8 13.89 0.27 27.94
N GLU A 9 14.97 -0.43 27.60
CA GLU A 9 15.31 -0.66 26.18
C GLU A 9 14.42 -1.75 25.60
N LEU A 10 13.85 -1.47 24.40
CA LEU A 10 13.02 -2.40 23.62
C LEU A 10 13.63 -2.57 22.23
N ASP A 11 13.53 -3.77 21.67
CA ASP A 11 13.93 -4.03 20.29
C ASP A 11 12.89 -3.50 19.29
N GLU A 12 11.63 -3.45 19.68
CA GLU A 12 10.52 -2.94 18.89
C GLU A 12 9.40 -2.39 19.77
N VAL A 13 8.61 -1.46 19.23
CA VAL A 13 7.44 -0.89 19.90
C VAL A 13 6.37 -0.52 18.88
N VAL A 14 5.12 -0.69 19.27
CA VAL A 14 3.95 -0.31 18.49
C VAL A 14 3.16 0.77 19.23
N VAL A 15 2.97 1.92 18.58
CA VAL A 15 2.18 3.05 19.10
C VAL A 15 0.94 3.23 18.22
N ARG A 16 -0.23 3.33 18.84
CA ARG A 16 -1.49 3.57 18.15
C ARG A 16 -2.10 4.89 18.59
N PHE A 17 -2.25 5.83 17.64
CA PHE A 17 -2.94 7.10 17.83
C PHE A 17 -4.38 6.96 17.38
N SER A 18 -5.35 7.41 18.19
CA SER A 18 -6.77 7.27 17.87
C SER A 18 -7.62 8.43 18.39
N GLY A 19 -8.57 8.86 17.58
CA GLY A 19 -9.51 9.95 17.86
C GLY A 19 -10.56 10.03 16.76
N ASP A 20 -11.33 11.11 16.72
CA ASP A 20 -12.24 11.37 15.62
C ASP A 20 -11.48 11.74 14.34
N SER A 21 -12.11 11.58 13.18
CA SER A 21 -11.52 11.91 11.86
C SER A 21 -10.96 13.33 11.75
N GLY A 22 -11.43 14.27 12.59
CA GLY A 22 -10.98 15.66 12.65
C GLY A 22 -9.86 15.95 13.66
N ASP A 23 -9.50 15.01 14.53
CA ASP A 23 -8.56 15.22 15.64
C ASP A 23 -7.08 15.21 15.20
N GLY A 24 -6.80 14.94 13.93
CA GLY A 24 -5.44 14.98 13.39
C GLY A 24 -4.54 13.82 13.81
N MET A 25 -5.10 12.68 14.20
CA MET A 25 -4.34 11.49 14.63
C MET A 25 -3.46 10.93 13.52
N GLN A 26 -3.91 11.01 12.27
CA GLN A 26 -3.10 10.66 11.08
C GLN A 26 -1.83 11.53 10.99
N LEU A 27 -1.94 12.83 11.29
CA LEU A 27 -0.79 13.74 11.28
C LEU A 27 0.18 13.40 12.42
N ALA A 28 -0.32 13.20 13.63
CA ALA A 28 0.51 12.85 14.78
C ALA A 28 1.29 11.54 14.55
N GLY A 29 0.60 10.51 14.06
CA GLY A 29 1.23 9.22 13.74
C GLY A 29 2.27 9.32 12.62
N ASN A 30 1.98 10.02 11.53
CA ASN A 30 2.95 10.27 10.47
C ASN A 30 4.17 11.06 10.96
N MET A 31 4.00 12.04 11.84
CA MET A 31 5.11 12.79 12.41
C MET A 31 5.95 11.90 13.33
N PHE A 32 5.33 11.09 14.17
CA PHE A 32 6.05 10.16 15.04
C PHE A 32 6.86 9.13 14.24
N SER A 33 6.29 8.61 13.15
CA SER A 33 6.97 7.75 12.19
C SER A 33 8.21 8.44 11.60
N ASN A 34 8.06 9.68 11.10
CA ASN A 34 9.15 10.45 10.52
C ASN A 34 10.25 10.80 11.52
N ILE A 35 9.91 11.18 12.75
CA ILE A 35 10.87 11.45 13.83
C ILE A 35 11.69 10.18 14.07
N SER A 36 11.04 9.04 14.27
CA SER A 36 11.71 7.77 14.56
C SER A 36 12.58 7.28 13.40
N ALA A 37 12.13 7.45 12.16
CA ALA A 37 12.91 7.12 10.96
C ALA A 37 14.15 8.03 10.82
N THR A 38 14.03 9.32 11.19
CA THR A 38 15.15 10.28 11.17
C THR A 38 16.23 9.90 12.20
N GLU A 39 15.83 9.34 13.33
CA GLU A 39 16.74 8.79 14.35
C GLU A 39 17.32 7.43 13.99
N GLY A 40 16.97 6.88 12.84
CA GLY A 40 17.57 5.67 12.28
C GLY A 40 16.79 4.39 12.51
N ASN A 41 15.64 4.42 13.16
CA ASN A 41 14.80 3.22 13.31
C ASN A 41 14.19 2.77 11.98
N ASP A 42 13.89 1.49 11.84
CA ASP A 42 12.99 1.02 10.81
C ASP A 42 11.54 1.22 11.24
N ILE A 43 10.66 1.45 10.27
CA ILE A 43 9.27 1.80 10.53
C ILE A 43 8.32 1.03 9.61
N SER A 44 7.13 0.71 10.13
CA SER A 44 5.98 0.26 9.35
C SER A 44 4.72 0.88 9.92
N THR A 45 3.86 1.45 9.06
CA THR A 45 2.66 2.14 9.51
C THR A 45 1.39 1.54 8.95
N PHE A 46 0.28 1.76 9.67
CA PHE A 46 -1.06 1.38 9.23
C PHE A 46 -2.06 2.48 9.60
N PRO A 47 -2.47 3.31 8.63
CA PRO A 47 -3.59 4.23 8.82
C PRO A 47 -4.92 3.45 8.78
N ASP A 48 -5.68 3.52 9.86
CA ASP A 48 -7.01 2.91 9.99
C ASP A 48 -8.07 4.00 9.89
N TYR A 49 -8.60 4.19 8.69
CA TYR A 49 -9.61 5.21 8.42
C TYR A 49 -10.98 4.79 8.95
N PRO A 50 -11.84 5.76 9.35
CA PRO A 50 -13.16 5.48 9.88
C PRO A 50 -14.03 4.77 8.84
N ALA A 51 -14.96 3.97 9.32
CA ALA A 51 -15.94 3.29 8.47
C ALA A 51 -16.89 4.31 7.79
N ASP A 52 -17.19 5.42 8.49
CA ASP A 52 -18.00 6.53 7.98
C ASP A 52 -17.27 7.85 8.22
N ILE A 53 -16.81 8.46 7.12
CA ILE A 53 -16.07 9.74 7.14
C ILE A 53 -16.97 10.91 7.60
N ARG A 54 -18.29 10.77 7.49
CA ARG A 54 -19.28 11.78 7.88
C ARG A 54 -19.98 11.48 9.21
N ALA A 55 -19.49 10.50 9.95
CA ALA A 55 -20.05 10.16 11.25
C ALA A 55 -20.01 11.36 12.22
N PRO A 56 -21.00 11.50 13.11
CA PRO A 56 -20.97 12.52 14.14
C PRO A 56 -19.76 12.35 15.07
N GLN A 57 -19.19 13.47 15.51
CA GLN A 57 -18.05 13.48 16.44
C GLN A 57 -18.39 12.73 17.75
N GLY A 58 -17.45 11.89 18.20
CA GLY A 58 -17.61 11.05 19.39
C GLY A 58 -18.41 9.78 19.15
N SER A 59 -18.80 9.47 17.89
CA SER A 59 -19.46 8.21 17.55
C SER A 59 -18.45 7.11 17.24
N LEU A 60 -18.84 5.84 17.49
CA LEU A 60 -17.95 4.68 17.28
C LEU A 60 -17.53 4.51 15.82
N THR A 61 -18.40 4.87 14.87
CA THR A 61 -18.14 4.74 13.42
C THR A 61 -17.23 5.81 12.84
N GLY A 62 -17.04 6.94 13.56
CA GLY A 62 -16.20 8.06 13.16
C GLY A 62 -14.75 7.99 13.66
N VAL A 63 -14.40 6.93 14.38
CA VAL A 63 -13.05 6.77 14.94
C VAL A 63 -12.04 6.48 13.86
N SER A 64 -10.97 7.29 13.83
CA SER A 64 -9.77 7.14 13.02
C SER A 64 -8.62 6.63 13.89
N GLY A 65 -7.80 5.75 13.35
CA GLY A 65 -6.59 5.24 14.01
C GLY A 65 -5.37 5.38 13.11
N PHE A 66 -4.19 5.47 13.72
CA PHE A 66 -2.91 5.39 13.03
C PHE A 66 -1.94 4.59 13.87
N GLN A 67 -1.47 3.48 13.36
CA GLN A 67 -0.52 2.61 14.05
C GLN A 67 0.87 2.77 13.47
N VAL A 68 1.86 2.90 14.35
CA VAL A 68 3.28 3.02 13.99
C VAL A 68 4.04 1.92 14.72
N HIS A 69 4.67 1.04 13.97
CA HIS A 69 5.62 0.06 14.47
C HIS A 69 7.03 0.57 14.22
N ILE A 70 7.84 0.62 15.26
CA ILE A 70 9.22 1.09 15.24
C ILE A 70 10.10 -0.05 15.71
N GLY A 71 11.15 -0.37 14.95
CA GLY A 71 12.12 -1.40 15.29
C GLY A 71 13.55 -0.90 15.38
N ALA A 72 14.31 -1.52 16.27
CA ALA A 72 15.77 -1.41 16.30
C ALA A 72 16.39 -2.08 15.06
N GLY A 73 15.80 -3.19 14.62
CA GLY A 73 16.06 -3.89 13.38
C GLY A 73 14.96 -3.68 12.34
N LYS A 74 14.93 -4.53 11.30
CA LYS A 74 13.91 -4.52 10.25
C LYS A 74 12.53 -4.89 10.82
N VAL A 75 11.51 -4.11 10.49
CA VAL A 75 10.11 -4.43 10.77
C VAL A 75 9.34 -4.62 9.47
N TYR A 76 8.56 -5.69 9.40
CA TYR A 76 7.82 -6.08 8.19
C TYR A 76 6.33 -5.78 8.25
N THR A 77 5.79 -5.53 9.46
CA THR A 77 4.36 -5.33 9.69
C THR A 77 4.13 -4.14 10.63
N PRO A 78 2.92 -3.57 10.64
CA PRO A 78 2.58 -2.51 11.60
C PRO A 78 2.38 -3.03 13.04
N GLY A 79 2.59 -4.33 13.29
CA GLY A 79 2.40 -4.99 14.58
C GLY A 79 0.97 -5.41 14.86
N ASP A 80 0.78 -6.53 15.56
CA ASP A 80 -0.54 -7.08 15.89
C ASP A 80 -1.25 -6.28 16.99
N LYS A 81 -0.50 -5.88 18.02
CA LYS A 81 -1.00 -5.15 19.19
C LYS A 81 -0.06 -4.04 19.59
N CYS A 82 -0.62 -2.93 20.12
CA CYS A 82 0.15 -1.77 20.53
C CYS A 82 0.64 -1.84 21.97
N ASP A 83 1.81 -1.24 22.19
CA ASP A 83 2.42 -1.00 23.50
C ASP A 83 1.92 0.31 24.11
N VAL A 84 1.52 1.27 23.26
CA VAL A 84 0.93 2.54 23.69
C VAL A 84 -0.29 2.83 22.83
N LEU A 85 -1.41 3.16 23.50
CA LEU A 85 -2.64 3.66 22.87
C LEU A 85 -2.84 5.13 23.28
N VAL A 86 -2.88 6.02 22.32
CA VAL A 86 -3.38 7.40 22.51
C VAL A 86 -4.85 7.42 22.09
N ALA A 87 -5.75 7.66 23.05
CA ALA A 87 -7.19 7.70 22.83
C ALA A 87 -7.75 9.08 23.20
N MET A 88 -8.01 9.92 22.20
CA MET A 88 -8.41 11.32 22.39
C MET A 88 -9.85 11.50 22.88
N ASN A 89 -10.66 10.45 22.87
CA ASN A 89 -12.04 10.46 23.33
C ASN A 89 -12.54 9.05 23.72
N PRO A 90 -13.71 8.91 24.38
CA PRO A 90 -14.26 7.62 24.79
C PRO A 90 -14.53 6.65 23.63
N ALA A 91 -14.96 7.14 22.47
CA ALA A 91 -15.22 6.30 21.30
C ALA A 91 -13.93 5.65 20.78
N ALA A 92 -12.83 6.42 20.75
CA ALA A 92 -11.50 5.93 20.41
C ALA A 92 -11.03 4.86 21.43
N LEU A 93 -11.18 5.11 22.73
CA LEU A 93 -10.86 4.12 23.77
C LEU A 93 -11.65 2.82 23.55
N LYS A 94 -12.98 2.91 23.42
CA LYS A 94 -13.87 1.74 23.31
C LYS A 94 -13.58 0.89 22.09
N THR A 95 -13.30 1.52 20.94
CA THR A 95 -13.07 0.80 19.68
C THR A 95 -11.65 0.25 19.54
N GLN A 96 -10.66 0.91 20.18
CA GLN A 96 -9.24 0.61 19.95
C GLN A 96 -8.57 -0.17 21.08
N TYR A 97 -9.15 -0.22 22.29
CA TYR A 97 -8.59 -0.95 23.43
C TYR A 97 -8.29 -2.43 23.12
N LYS A 98 -9.11 -3.07 22.30
CA LYS A 98 -8.90 -4.47 21.86
C LYS A 98 -7.54 -4.73 21.19
N PHE A 99 -6.89 -3.69 20.68
CA PHE A 99 -5.56 -3.76 20.07
C PHE A 99 -4.41 -3.51 21.08
N CYS A 100 -4.70 -3.29 22.35
CA CYS A 100 -3.66 -3.10 23.37
C CYS A 100 -3.06 -4.45 23.81
N LYS A 101 -1.76 -4.43 24.09
CA LYS A 101 -1.10 -5.48 24.88
C LYS A 101 -1.56 -5.39 26.34
N PRO A 102 -1.47 -6.48 27.13
CA PRO A 102 -1.90 -6.45 28.55
C PRO A 102 -1.22 -5.37 29.39
N GLN A 103 0.04 -5.04 29.08
CA GLN A 103 0.86 -4.03 29.76
C GLN A 103 0.98 -2.71 29.00
N ALA A 104 0.12 -2.48 28.00
CA ALA A 104 0.16 -1.24 27.23
C ALA A 104 -0.13 -0.02 28.10
N VAL A 105 0.52 1.10 27.80
CA VAL A 105 0.20 2.41 28.40
C VAL A 105 -0.93 3.04 27.58
N ILE A 106 -1.93 3.61 28.27
CA ILE A 106 -3.06 4.30 27.64
C ILE A 106 -2.98 5.78 27.97
N ILE A 107 -2.88 6.63 26.95
CA ILE A 107 -2.87 8.09 27.09
C ILE A 107 -4.25 8.63 26.68
N ILE A 108 -4.88 9.46 27.54
CA ILE A 108 -6.19 10.05 27.25
C ILE A 108 -6.20 11.57 27.41
N ASP A 109 -7.07 12.24 26.63
CA ASP A 109 -7.49 13.62 26.88
C ASP A 109 -8.67 13.61 27.90
N SER A 110 -8.39 13.81 29.17
CA SER A 110 -9.40 13.73 30.22
C SER A 110 -10.56 14.71 30.05
N ASP A 111 -10.32 15.85 29.42
CA ASP A 111 -11.36 16.84 29.14
C ASP A 111 -12.44 16.33 28.16
N SER A 112 -12.13 15.30 27.38
CA SER A 112 -13.02 14.69 26.40
C SER A 112 -13.82 13.50 26.97
N PHE A 113 -13.67 13.17 28.27
CA PHE A 113 -14.38 12.05 28.93
C PHE A 113 -15.56 12.53 29.78
N THR A 114 -16.35 13.47 29.24
CA THR A 114 -17.57 13.94 29.92
C THR A 114 -18.69 12.91 29.84
N LYS A 115 -19.69 13.03 30.72
CA LYS A 115 -20.88 12.15 30.71
C LYS A 115 -21.53 12.09 29.33
N ARG A 116 -21.66 13.24 28.65
CA ARG A 116 -22.21 13.35 27.29
C ARG A 116 -21.38 12.58 26.26
N ASP A 117 -20.05 12.61 26.37
CA ASP A 117 -19.17 11.94 25.42
C ASP A 117 -19.12 10.42 25.65
N LEU A 118 -19.24 10.00 26.93
CA LEU A 118 -19.43 8.59 27.28
C LEU A 118 -20.75 8.03 26.71
N GLU A 119 -21.87 8.79 26.86
CA GLU A 119 -23.17 8.42 26.27
C GLU A 119 -23.11 8.29 24.74
N LYS A 120 -22.45 9.23 24.04
CA LYS A 120 -22.25 9.14 22.57
C LYS A 120 -21.45 7.90 22.18
N ALA A 121 -20.43 7.55 22.94
CA ALA A 121 -19.63 6.34 22.76
C ALA A 121 -20.34 5.07 23.25
N LYS A 122 -21.62 5.18 23.68
CA LYS A 122 -22.43 4.06 24.16
C LYS A 122 -21.83 3.33 25.37
N PHE A 123 -21.19 4.07 26.28
CA PHE A 123 -20.85 3.55 27.58
C PHE A 123 -22.09 3.52 28.49
N THR A 124 -22.21 2.48 29.31
CA THR A 124 -23.30 2.27 30.24
C THR A 124 -22.93 2.61 31.68
N LEU A 125 -21.62 2.50 32.00
CA LEU A 125 -21.07 2.88 33.29
C LEU A 125 -20.45 4.27 33.25
N GLU A 126 -20.48 4.99 34.37
CA GLU A 126 -19.79 6.28 34.51
C GLU A 126 -18.26 6.15 34.41
N ASN A 127 -17.72 4.98 34.81
CA ASN A 127 -16.29 4.69 34.67
C ASN A 127 -16.06 3.79 33.46
N PRO A 128 -15.54 4.34 32.33
CA PRO A 128 -15.29 3.60 31.12
C PRO A 128 -14.20 2.53 31.28
N PHE A 129 -13.23 2.74 32.16
CA PHE A 129 -12.16 1.78 32.42
C PHE A 129 -12.68 0.51 33.08
N SER A 130 -13.61 0.67 34.05
CA SER A 130 -14.28 -0.46 34.70
C SER A 130 -15.15 -1.24 33.71
N GLU A 131 -15.91 -0.54 32.84
CA GLU A 131 -16.73 -1.19 31.80
C GLU A 131 -15.92 -2.06 30.85
N LEU A 132 -14.72 -1.58 30.44
CA LEU A 132 -13.83 -2.29 29.54
C LEU A 132 -12.88 -3.27 30.25
N GLY A 133 -12.91 -3.34 31.59
CA GLY A 133 -12.00 -4.18 32.38
C GLY A 133 -10.54 -3.79 32.23
N ILE A 134 -10.25 -2.50 32.03
CA ILE A 134 -8.90 -1.98 31.82
C ILE A 134 -8.10 -2.06 33.13
N LYS A 135 -6.97 -2.76 33.08
CA LYS A 135 -5.98 -2.86 34.15
C LYS A 135 -4.67 -2.19 33.81
N ASN A 136 -4.60 -1.61 32.64
CA ASN A 136 -3.43 -0.93 32.08
C ASN A 136 -3.14 0.37 32.85
N GLU A 137 -1.89 0.81 32.78
CA GLU A 137 -1.48 2.13 33.24
C GLU A 137 -2.12 3.21 32.35
N VAL A 138 -2.80 4.19 32.96
CA VAL A 138 -3.53 5.25 32.25
C VAL A 138 -2.93 6.62 32.58
N VAL A 139 -2.39 7.26 31.56
CA VAL A 139 -1.94 8.65 31.61
C VAL A 139 -3.12 9.56 31.30
N SER A 140 -3.60 10.27 32.30
CA SER A 140 -4.73 11.19 32.18
C SER A 140 -4.22 12.63 32.12
N ALA A 141 -4.31 13.26 30.94
CA ALA A 141 -3.90 14.65 30.74
C ALA A 141 -5.10 15.49 30.30
N ALA A 142 -5.28 16.68 30.89
CA ALA A 142 -6.30 17.64 30.48
C ALA A 142 -5.85 18.40 29.21
N ILE A 143 -5.64 17.66 28.12
CA ILE A 143 -4.99 18.14 26.88
C ILE A 143 -5.74 19.34 26.30
N THR A 144 -7.06 19.27 26.25
CA THR A 144 -7.90 20.36 25.72
C THR A 144 -7.72 21.66 26.51
N THR A 145 -7.76 21.60 27.84
CA THR A 145 -7.55 22.75 28.73
C THR A 145 -6.14 23.29 28.60
N MET A 146 -5.12 22.43 28.60
CA MET A 146 -3.72 22.84 28.51
C MET A 146 -3.42 23.52 27.17
N CYS A 147 -3.96 23.05 26.05
CA CYS A 147 -3.84 23.73 24.76
C CYS A 147 -4.49 25.11 24.75
N LYS A 148 -5.67 25.27 25.35
CA LYS A 148 -6.36 26.56 25.47
C LYS A 148 -5.56 27.56 26.31
N GLU A 149 -5.06 27.15 27.45
CA GLU A 149 -4.24 28.01 28.32
C GLU A 149 -2.92 28.39 27.65
N SER A 150 -2.25 27.43 27.02
CA SER A 150 -0.99 27.69 26.32
C SER A 150 -1.15 28.71 25.18
N LEU A 151 -2.24 28.66 24.45
CA LEU A 151 -2.46 29.47 23.25
C LEU A 151 -3.45 30.64 23.47
N LYS A 152 -3.83 30.97 24.69
CA LYS A 152 -4.81 32.03 25.01
C LYS A 152 -4.45 33.41 24.43
N ASP A 153 -3.14 33.72 24.36
CA ASP A 153 -2.63 35.00 23.87
C ASP A 153 -2.13 34.91 22.41
N SER A 154 -2.40 33.82 21.70
CA SER A 154 -1.92 33.60 20.32
C SER A 154 -2.71 34.32 19.24
N GLY A 155 -3.89 34.88 19.57
CA GLY A 155 -4.79 35.49 18.59
C GLY A 155 -5.55 34.49 17.71
N LEU A 156 -5.34 33.18 17.90
CA LEU A 156 -6.03 32.12 17.14
C LEU A 156 -7.45 31.91 17.63
N ASP A 157 -8.35 31.53 16.73
CA ASP A 157 -9.69 31.13 17.09
C ASP A 157 -9.71 29.78 17.84
N ASN A 158 -10.77 29.56 18.63
CA ASN A 158 -10.90 28.35 19.46
C ASN A 158 -10.82 27.05 18.63
N LYS A 159 -11.30 27.08 17.38
CA LYS A 159 -11.23 25.90 16.47
C LYS A 159 -9.79 25.59 16.05
N SER A 160 -9.01 26.61 15.76
CA SER A 160 -7.58 26.47 15.43
C SER A 160 -6.78 25.98 16.63
N ILE A 161 -7.06 26.49 17.83
CA ILE A 161 -6.46 26.02 19.08
C ILE A 161 -6.77 24.54 19.33
N LEU A 162 -8.03 24.13 19.23
CA LEU A 162 -8.42 22.73 19.45
C LEU A 162 -7.80 21.75 18.43
N ARG A 163 -7.43 22.23 17.26
CA ARG A 163 -6.73 21.41 16.25
C ARG A 163 -5.28 21.10 16.62
N THR A 164 -4.69 21.76 17.61
CA THR A 164 -3.31 21.49 18.04
C THR A 164 -3.21 20.36 19.07
N LYS A 165 -4.33 19.83 19.58
CA LYS A 165 -4.34 18.78 20.60
C LYS A 165 -3.52 17.54 20.24
N ASN A 166 -3.53 17.17 18.97
CA ASN A 166 -2.72 16.06 18.46
C ASN A 166 -1.21 16.29 18.63
N MET A 167 -0.76 17.55 18.61
CA MET A 167 0.66 17.87 18.86
C MET A 167 1.03 17.73 20.32
N PHE A 168 0.12 18.02 21.25
CA PHE A 168 0.33 17.73 22.68
C PHE A 168 0.53 16.21 22.89
N ALA A 169 -0.38 15.42 22.35
CA ALA A 169 -0.30 13.96 22.45
C ALA A 169 1.01 13.43 21.83
N LEU A 170 1.41 13.97 20.66
CA LEU A 170 2.68 13.64 20.02
C LEU A 170 3.88 14.00 20.90
N GLY A 171 3.89 15.20 21.50
CA GLY A 171 4.96 15.64 22.41
C GLY A 171 5.12 14.72 23.61
N LEU A 172 4.00 14.30 24.22
CA LEU A 172 4.00 13.35 25.33
C LEU A 172 4.53 11.97 24.92
N VAL A 173 4.16 11.49 23.73
CA VAL A 173 4.70 10.23 23.18
C VAL A 173 6.19 10.37 22.87
N CYS A 174 6.64 11.51 22.34
CA CYS A 174 8.06 11.78 22.11
C CYS A 174 8.87 11.73 23.42
N TRP A 175 8.33 12.31 24.49
CA TRP A 175 8.96 12.20 25.81
C TRP A 175 9.02 10.73 26.30
N LEU A 176 7.92 10.00 26.19
CA LEU A 176 7.83 8.61 26.65
C LEU A 176 8.87 7.70 25.96
N PHE A 177 9.21 8.01 24.70
CA PHE A 177 10.18 7.26 23.89
C PHE A 177 11.53 7.98 23.68
N HIS A 178 11.80 9.04 24.41
CA HIS A 178 13.05 9.84 24.33
C HIS A 178 13.36 10.30 22.89
N ARG A 179 12.34 10.75 22.15
CA ARG A 179 12.48 11.25 20.78
C ARG A 179 12.81 12.73 20.73
N ASP A 180 13.67 13.13 19.79
CA ASP A 180 14.03 14.54 19.61
C ASP A 180 12.88 15.35 18.99
N VAL A 181 12.20 16.12 19.81
CA VAL A 181 11.10 17.00 19.36
C VAL A 181 11.54 18.08 18.37
N LYS A 182 12.84 18.41 18.25
CA LYS A 182 13.35 19.37 17.26
C LYS A 182 13.12 18.89 15.83
N VAL A 183 13.16 17.57 15.61
CA VAL A 183 12.79 17.00 14.32
C VAL A 183 11.31 17.26 14.01
N GLY A 184 10.44 17.09 14.99
CA GLY A 184 9.01 17.42 14.89
C GLY A 184 8.76 18.91 14.62
N GLU A 185 9.48 19.79 15.32
CA GLU A 185 9.45 21.25 15.08
C GLU A 185 9.79 21.58 13.62
N LYS A 186 10.88 21.03 13.10
CA LYS A 186 11.29 21.24 11.70
C LYS A 186 10.20 20.83 10.72
N ILE A 187 9.60 19.65 10.90
CA ILE A 187 8.51 19.14 10.05
C ILE A 187 7.30 20.09 10.10
N LEU A 188 6.94 20.60 11.28
CA LEU A 188 5.80 21.53 11.44
C LEU A 188 6.06 22.85 10.72
N ARG A 189 7.25 23.43 10.87
CA ARG A 189 7.63 24.67 10.20
C ARG A 189 7.61 24.54 8.68
N GLU A 190 8.12 23.44 8.14
CA GLU A 190 8.08 23.14 6.70
C GLU A 190 6.64 22.95 6.21
N LYS A 191 5.85 22.15 6.93
CA LYS A 191 4.45 21.84 6.56
C LYS A 191 3.56 23.07 6.54
N PHE A 192 3.72 23.94 7.53
CA PHE A 192 2.92 25.16 7.69
C PHE A 192 3.65 26.43 7.28
N ALA A 193 4.67 26.34 6.42
CA ALA A 193 5.48 27.49 5.99
C ALA A 193 4.68 28.69 5.45
N LYS A 194 3.50 28.46 4.90
CA LYS A 194 2.57 29.50 4.41
C LYS A 194 1.63 30.08 5.50
N LYS A 195 1.66 29.53 6.72
CA LYS A 195 0.79 29.89 7.85
C LYS A 195 1.59 29.87 9.14
N LEU A 196 2.49 30.82 9.30
CA LEU A 196 3.47 30.86 10.39
C LEU A 196 2.82 30.81 11.78
N GLU A 197 1.70 31.50 11.99
CA GLU A 197 0.97 31.49 13.27
C GLU A 197 0.51 30.06 13.65
N ILE A 198 0.06 29.29 12.66
CA ILE A 198 -0.34 27.88 12.86
C ILE A 198 0.89 27.01 13.13
N ALA A 199 2.03 27.27 12.45
CA ALA A 199 3.27 26.57 12.69
C ALA A 199 3.74 26.76 14.14
N GLU A 200 3.83 28.03 14.60
CA GLU A 200 4.26 28.38 15.95
C GLU A 200 3.35 27.80 17.03
N ALA A 201 2.02 27.86 16.82
CA ALA A 201 1.06 27.28 17.75
C ALA A 201 1.25 25.75 17.90
N ASN A 202 1.41 25.04 16.77
CA ASN A 202 1.64 23.59 16.80
C ASN A 202 2.97 23.22 17.43
N VAL A 203 4.04 23.98 17.14
CA VAL A 203 5.37 23.80 17.77
C VAL A 203 5.28 24.01 19.26
N LYS A 204 4.66 25.11 19.72
CA LYS A 204 4.51 25.39 21.15
C LYS A 204 3.79 24.24 21.87
N VAL A 205 2.67 23.79 21.33
CA VAL A 205 1.89 22.71 21.93
C VAL A 205 2.63 21.36 21.89
N LEU A 206 3.46 21.11 20.89
CA LEU A 206 4.33 19.93 20.84
C LEU A 206 5.31 19.93 22.04
N TYR A 207 5.96 21.05 22.31
CA TYR A 207 6.83 21.20 23.47
C TYR A 207 6.05 21.13 24.80
N ASP A 208 4.86 21.70 24.88
CA ASP A 208 4.01 21.62 26.08
C ASP A 208 3.70 20.14 26.45
N GLY A 209 3.39 19.32 25.45
CA GLY A 209 3.17 17.88 25.67
C GLY A 209 4.43 17.15 26.13
N TYR A 210 5.59 17.47 25.54
CA TYR A 210 6.87 16.91 25.97
C TYR A 210 7.20 17.29 27.41
N HIS A 211 7.10 18.57 27.75
CA HIS A 211 7.38 19.08 29.10
C HIS A 211 6.35 18.61 30.14
N PHE A 212 5.12 18.36 29.72
CA PHE A 212 4.13 17.71 30.61
C PHE A 212 4.64 16.34 31.07
N GLY A 213 5.13 15.52 30.13
CA GLY A 213 5.76 14.24 30.46
C GLY A 213 6.95 14.39 31.40
N GLU A 214 7.84 15.32 31.08
CA GLU A 214 9.06 15.59 31.83
C GLU A 214 8.79 16.06 33.27
N ASN A 215 7.82 16.97 33.45
CA ASN A 215 7.52 17.56 34.76
C ASN A 215 6.65 16.68 35.67
N THR A 216 5.82 15.83 35.08
CA THR A 216 4.86 14.99 35.83
C THR A 216 5.26 13.53 35.85
N HIS A 217 6.31 13.16 35.10
CA HIS A 217 6.64 11.78 34.73
C HIS A 217 5.41 11.05 34.15
N ALA A 218 4.43 11.81 33.64
CA ALA A 218 3.15 11.36 33.09
C ALA A 218 2.43 10.29 33.93
N SER A 219 2.73 10.20 35.21
CA SER A 219 2.24 9.16 36.14
C SER A 219 2.52 7.73 35.66
N VAL A 220 3.59 7.53 34.85
CA VAL A 220 4.03 6.20 34.41
C VAL A 220 5.25 5.76 35.21
N SER A 221 5.36 4.44 35.40
CA SER A 221 6.45 3.82 36.15
C SER A 221 7.76 3.74 35.35
N MET A 222 7.67 3.80 34.01
CA MET A 222 8.82 3.65 33.11
C MET A 222 8.66 4.41 31.80
N SER A 223 9.77 4.76 31.18
CA SER A 223 9.88 5.23 29.80
C SER A 223 10.66 4.22 28.96
N TYR A 224 10.69 4.42 27.65
CA TYR A 224 11.20 3.42 26.73
C TYR A 224 12.23 4.02 25.76
N THR A 225 13.21 3.22 25.36
CA THR A 225 14.11 3.54 24.25
C THR A 225 14.07 2.42 23.24
N VAL A 226 14.11 2.76 21.95
CA VAL A 226 14.30 1.82 20.85
C VAL A 226 15.54 2.24 20.10
N PRO A 227 16.71 1.62 20.38
CA PRO A 227 17.98 2.02 19.77
C PRO A 227 17.95 1.68 18.26
N SER A 228 18.70 2.44 17.47
CA SER A 228 18.92 2.08 16.07
C SER A 228 20.07 1.06 16.00
N LYS A 229 19.72 -0.21 15.83
CA LYS A 229 20.68 -1.35 15.66
C LYS A 229 20.87 -1.74 14.20
N ALA A 230 19.98 -1.30 13.31
CA ALA A 230 20.02 -1.68 11.90
C ALA A 230 21.21 -0.99 11.21
N GLN A 231 22.13 -1.78 10.66
CA GLN A 231 23.09 -1.29 9.67
C GLN A 231 22.33 -1.00 8.38
N LYS A 232 21.90 0.26 8.22
CA LYS A 232 21.27 0.70 6.97
C LYS A 232 22.37 0.91 5.92
N GLU A 233 22.09 0.48 4.69
CA GLU A 233 22.96 0.81 3.58
C GLU A 233 23.09 2.33 3.43
N PRO A 234 24.29 2.86 3.10
CA PRO A 234 24.46 4.29 2.87
C PRO A 234 23.50 4.80 1.79
N GLY A 235 22.91 5.97 2.02
CA GLY A 235 21.98 6.56 1.06
C GLY A 235 21.06 7.59 1.71
N LYS A 236 20.17 8.16 0.88
CA LYS A 236 19.10 9.03 1.35
C LYS A 236 17.85 8.18 1.56
N TYR A 237 17.19 8.42 2.68
CA TYR A 237 15.96 7.73 3.04
C TYR A 237 14.80 8.70 3.18
N MET A 238 13.60 8.22 2.94
CA MET A 238 12.36 8.92 3.26
C MET A 238 11.32 7.93 3.77
N ASP A 239 10.35 8.41 4.53
CA ASP A 239 9.11 7.70 4.82
C ASP A 239 8.19 7.82 3.60
N ILE A 240 7.81 6.69 3.00
CA ILE A 240 6.99 6.68 1.78
C ILE A 240 5.81 5.72 1.92
N ASN A 241 4.62 6.16 1.52
CA ASN A 241 3.47 5.28 1.36
C ASN A 241 3.41 4.68 -0.06
N GLY A 242 2.67 3.57 -0.19
CA GLY A 242 2.64 2.84 -1.45
C GLY A 242 2.03 3.60 -2.62
N ASN A 243 1.01 4.43 -2.41
CA ASN A 243 0.43 5.26 -3.48
C ASN A 243 1.46 6.23 -4.06
N LYS A 244 2.24 6.87 -3.18
CA LYS A 244 3.32 7.77 -3.60
C LYS A 244 4.46 7.02 -4.27
N ALA A 245 4.84 5.86 -3.74
CA ALA A 245 5.85 4.98 -4.34
C ALA A 245 5.42 4.51 -5.74
N THR A 246 4.15 4.12 -5.90
CA THR A 246 3.55 3.79 -7.22
C THR A 246 3.69 4.96 -8.19
N ALA A 247 3.29 6.17 -7.79
CA ALA A 247 3.40 7.36 -8.63
C ALA A 247 4.85 7.61 -9.08
N TYR A 248 5.81 7.47 -8.17
CA TYR A 248 7.24 7.64 -8.48
C TYR A 248 7.77 6.53 -9.40
N GLY A 249 7.35 5.27 -9.23
CA GLY A 249 7.71 4.17 -10.11
C GLY A 249 7.21 4.38 -11.54
N LEU A 250 5.97 4.88 -11.70
CA LEU A 250 5.40 5.25 -13.01
C LEU A 250 6.19 6.37 -13.69
N MET A 251 6.57 7.42 -12.93
CA MET A 251 7.38 8.52 -13.47
C MET A 251 8.78 8.06 -13.87
N ALA A 252 9.43 7.23 -13.03
CA ALA A 252 10.74 6.67 -13.31
C ALA A 252 10.71 5.80 -14.58
N ALA A 253 9.68 5.01 -14.79
CA ALA A 253 9.50 4.21 -15.99
C ALA A 253 9.31 5.07 -17.24
N ALA A 254 8.51 6.15 -17.14
CA ALA A 254 8.32 7.10 -18.25
C ALA A 254 9.63 7.77 -18.65
N GLU A 255 10.44 8.21 -17.68
CA GLU A 255 11.78 8.79 -17.92
C GLU A 255 12.71 7.78 -18.62
N LYS A 256 12.77 6.54 -18.11
CA LYS A 256 13.61 5.48 -18.67
C LYS A 256 13.18 5.04 -20.08
N ALA A 257 11.90 5.17 -20.40
CA ALA A 257 11.37 4.91 -21.75
C ALA A 257 11.46 6.14 -22.68
N GLY A 258 11.77 7.33 -22.17
CA GLY A 258 11.75 8.58 -22.93
C GLY A 258 10.34 8.99 -23.37
N LEU A 259 9.30 8.64 -22.60
CA LEU A 259 7.89 8.83 -22.95
C LEU A 259 7.21 9.84 -22.03
N GLN A 260 6.18 10.51 -22.55
CA GLN A 260 5.26 11.27 -21.72
C GLN A 260 4.40 10.32 -20.89
N LEU A 261 4.32 10.56 -19.58
CA LEU A 261 3.39 9.85 -18.71
C LEU A 261 1.99 10.46 -18.82
N TYR A 262 1.01 9.65 -19.18
CA TYR A 262 -0.41 10.03 -19.22
C TYR A 262 -1.20 9.19 -18.21
N LEU A 263 -1.91 9.86 -17.30
CA LEU A 263 -2.88 9.23 -16.41
C LEU A 263 -4.30 9.66 -16.77
N GLY A 264 -5.13 8.71 -17.23
CA GLY A 264 -6.58 8.89 -17.37
C GLY A 264 -7.29 8.16 -16.23
N SER A 265 -7.96 8.89 -15.34
CA SER A 265 -8.54 8.29 -14.13
C SER A 265 -9.80 8.99 -13.65
N TYR A 266 -10.54 8.28 -12.80
CA TYR A 266 -11.65 8.79 -12.00
C TYR A 266 -11.32 8.57 -10.52
N PRO A 267 -11.58 9.57 -9.64
CA PRO A 267 -11.25 9.46 -8.22
C PRO A 267 -12.01 8.35 -7.51
N ILE A 268 -11.29 7.44 -6.88
CA ILE A 268 -11.84 6.37 -6.05
C ILE A 268 -10.89 6.03 -4.89
N THR A 269 -11.43 5.89 -3.68
CA THR A 269 -10.68 5.40 -2.52
C THR A 269 -10.30 3.92 -2.72
N PRO A 270 -9.01 3.52 -2.47
CA PRO A 270 -7.90 4.33 -1.98
C PRO A 270 -6.93 4.81 -3.08
N ALA A 271 -7.25 4.67 -4.36
CA ALA A 271 -6.35 4.94 -5.50
C ALA A 271 -6.14 6.44 -5.81
N THR A 272 -7.02 7.31 -5.31
CA THR A 272 -7.03 8.76 -5.65
C THR A 272 -5.70 9.46 -5.34
N ASP A 273 -4.97 9.01 -4.32
CA ASP A 273 -3.72 9.66 -3.92
C ASP A 273 -2.61 9.51 -4.98
N ILE A 274 -2.66 8.48 -5.84
CA ILE A 274 -1.77 8.35 -6.99
C ILE A 274 -2.03 9.51 -7.98
N LEU A 275 -3.30 9.80 -8.28
CA LEU A 275 -3.69 10.94 -9.14
C LEU A 275 -3.22 12.26 -8.52
N HIS A 276 -3.45 12.47 -7.22
CA HIS A 276 -3.05 13.67 -6.51
C HIS A 276 -1.52 13.86 -6.50
N GLU A 277 -0.76 12.78 -6.35
CA GLU A 277 0.70 12.86 -6.39
C GLU A 277 1.20 13.19 -7.78
N LEU A 278 0.76 12.47 -8.81
CA LEU A 278 1.15 12.70 -10.20
C LEU A 278 0.80 14.11 -10.69
N ALA A 279 -0.33 14.66 -10.26
CA ALA A 279 -0.77 16.02 -10.63
C ALA A 279 0.20 17.13 -10.14
N LYS A 280 1.05 16.87 -9.17
CA LYS A 280 2.08 17.80 -8.67
C LYS A 280 3.28 17.91 -9.62
N HIS A 281 3.48 16.92 -10.50
CA HIS A 281 4.68 16.75 -11.31
C HIS A 281 4.52 17.14 -12.79
N LYS A 282 3.66 18.12 -13.07
CA LYS A 282 3.43 18.62 -14.44
C LYS A 282 4.71 19.12 -15.14
N SER A 283 5.63 19.69 -14.39
CA SER A 283 6.93 20.16 -14.89
C SER A 283 7.83 19.04 -15.40
N LEU A 284 7.57 17.79 -15.01
CA LEU A 284 8.27 16.59 -15.49
C LEU A 284 7.54 15.93 -16.68
N GLY A 285 6.63 16.65 -17.35
CA GLY A 285 5.89 16.12 -18.49
C GLY A 285 4.73 15.18 -18.12
N VAL A 286 4.37 15.08 -16.83
CA VAL A 286 3.25 14.25 -16.39
C VAL A 286 1.92 14.91 -16.76
N LYS A 287 1.07 14.19 -17.48
CA LYS A 287 -0.27 14.62 -17.88
C LYS A 287 -1.33 13.81 -17.14
N THR A 288 -2.12 14.48 -16.31
CA THR A 288 -3.21 13.87 -15.57
C THR A 288 -4.55 14.40 -16.08
N VAL A 289 -5.48 13.48 -16.37
CA VAL A 289 -6.83 13.79 -16.81
C VAL A 289 -7.82 13.09 -15.88
N GLN A 290 -8.60 13.87 -15.18
CA GLN A 290 -9.74 13.37 -14.41
C GLN A 290 -10.96 13.32 -15.34
N CYS A 291 -11.53 12.14 -15.49
CA CYS A 291 -12.70 11.89 -16.32
C CYS A 291 -13.98 11.84 -15.47
N GLU A 292 -15.13 11.77 -16.14
CA GLU A 292 -16.45 11.70 -15.51
C GLU A 292 -16.73 10.35 -14.84
N ASP A 293 -16.10 9.27 -15.32
CA ASP A 293 -16.22 7.91 -14.77
C ASP A 293 -14.99 7.05 -15.08
N GLU A 294 -14.99 5.83 -14.61
CA GLU A 294 -13.92 4.84 -14.78
C GLU A 294 -13.76 4.40 -16.22
N ILE A 295 -14.85 4.32 -17.00
CA ILE A 295 -14.85 3.88 -18.41
C ILE A 295 -14.11 4.93 -19.24
N ALA A 296 -14.51 6.20 -19.12
CA ALA A 296 -13.88 7.31 -19.81
C ALA A 296 -12.41 7.45 -19.43
N GLY A 297 -12.05 7.27 -18.14
CA GLY A 297 -10.67 7.29 -17.67
C GLY A 297 -9.81 6.23 -18.36
N CYS A 298 -10.29 4.99 -18.45
CA CYS A 298 -9.57 3.91 -19.11
C CYS A 298 -9.50 4.10 -20.63
N ALA A 299 -10.62 4.45 -21.27
CA ALA A 299 -10.67 4.66 -22.72
C ALA A 299 -9.75 5.82 -23.17
N SER A 300 -9.68 6.91 -22.40
CA SER A 300 -8.75 8.02 -22.67
C SER A 300 -7.29 7.57 -22.59
N ALA A 301 -6.96 6.68 -21.66
CA ALA A 301 -5.62 6.12 -21.51
C ALA A 301 -5.28 5.18 -22.70
N VAL A 302 -6.23 4.40 -23.21
CA VAL A 302 -6.05 3.59 -24.43
C VAL A 302 -5.73 4.50 -25.63
N GLY A 303 -6.45 5.61 -25.78
CA GLY A 303 -6.17 6.61 -26.82
C GLY A 303 -4.79 7.25 -26.68
N ALA A 304 -4.39 7.59 -25.46
CA ALA A 304 -3.06 8.13 -25.18
C ALA A 304 -1.94 7.12 -25.48
N SER A 305 -2.16 5.84 -25.19
CA SER A 305 -1.23 4.76 -25.56
C SER A 305 -1.08 4.65 -27.08
N PHE A 306 -2.19 4.68 -27.83
CA PHE A 306 -2.11 4.71 -29.30
C PHE A 306 -1.30 5.90 -29.80
N ALA A 307 -1.43 7.06 -29.15
CA ALA A 307 -0.69 8.28 -29.47
C ALA A 307 0.80 8.27 -29.05
N GLY A 308 1.28 7.21 -28.40
CA GLY A 308 2.69 7.03 -28.06
C GLY A 308 3.08 7.44 -26.63
N ALA A 309 2.11 7.62 -25.71
CA ALA A 309 2.40 7.88 -24.32
C ALA A 309 2.56 6.57 -23.51
N LEU A 310 3.31 6.62 -22.41
CA LEU A 310 3.14 5.64 -21.33
C LEU A 310 1.80 5.95 -20.66
N ALA A 311 0.79 5.15 -20.97
CA ALA A 311 -0.57 5.35 -20.52
C ALA A 311 -0.88 4.52 -19.29
N VAL A 312 -1.53 5.17 -18.32
CA VAL A 312 -1.90 4.58 -17.03
C VAL A 312 -3.34 4.93 -16.69
N THR A 313 -4.03 4.02 -16.04
CA THR A 313 -5.30 4.28 -15.34
C THR A 313 -5.24 3.70 -13.94
N THR A 314 -5.84 4.38 -12.96
CA THR A 314 -5.86 3.93 -11.56
C THR A 314 -7.28 3.70 -11.10
N THR A 315 -7.51 2.69 -10.26
CA THR A 315 -8.84 2.34 -9.76
C THR A 315 -8.78 1.43 -8.53
N SER A 316 -9.93 0.87 -8.17
CA SER A 316 -10.15 -0.16 -7.14
C SER A 316 -11.21 -1.14 -7.67
N GLY A 317 -11.50 -2.22 -6.99
CA GLY A 317 -12.37 -3.33 -7.44
C GLY A 317 -13.64 -2.95 -8.23
N PRO A 318 -14.51 -2.04 -7.74
CA PRO A 318 -15.67 -1.62 -8.52
C PRO A 318 -15.32 -1.03 -9.89
N GLY A 319 -14.26 -0.24 -9.95
CA GLY A 319 -13.82 0.38 -11.20
C GLY A 319 -13.15 -0.61 -12.16
N ILE A 320 -12.49 -1.66 -11.67
CA ILE A 320 -11.98 -2.77 -12.51
C ILE A 320 -13.14 -3.41 -13.28
N CYS A 321 -14.26 -3.66 -12.60
CA CYS A 321 -15.45 -4.19 -13.26
C CYS A 321 -15.96 -3.28 -14.38
N LEU A 322 -16.02 -1.96 -14.16
CA LEU A 322 -16.46 -0.98 -15.14
C LEU A 322 -15.49 -0.82 -16.31
N LYS A 323 -14.18 -0.98 -16.08
CA LYS A 323 -13.14 -0.86 -17.11
C LYS A 323 -12.97 -2.09 -17.99
N SER A 324 -13.64 -3.21 -17.69
CA SER A 324 -13.39 -4.52 -18.32
C SER A 324 -13.40 -4.47 -19.85
N GLU A 325 -14.33 -3.74 -20.47
CA GLU A 325 -14.39 -3.62 -21.94
C GLU A 325 -13.26 -2.77 -22.50
N ALA A 326 -12.95 -1.61 -21.89
CA ALA A 326 -11.84 -0.77 -22.33
C ALA A 326 -10.47 -1.47 -22.17
N MET A 327 -10.32 -2.31 -21.14
CA MET A 327 -9.15 -3.19 -20.99
C MET A 327 -9.07 -4.21 -22.13
N ASN A 328 -10.18 -4.79 -22.54
CA ASN A 328 -10.26 -5.69 -23.70
C ASN A 328 -9.91 -4.99 -25.01
N LEU A 329 -10.32 -3.73 -25.17
CA LEU A 329 -9.89 -2.93 -26.31
C LEU A 329 -8.38 -2.80 -26.36
N ALA A 330 -7.72 -2.59 -25.22
CA ALA A 330 -6.25 -2.56 -25.15
C ALA A 330 -5.62 -3.92 -25.50
N VAL A 331 -6.24 -5.04 -25.07
CA VAL A 331 -5.78 -6.40 -25.41
C VAL A 331 -5.87 -6.67 -26.91
N ILE A 332 -7.03 -6.43 -27.53
CA ILE A 332 -7.22 -6.75 -28.95
C ILE A 332 -6.43 -5.84 -29.88
N THR A 333 -6.19 -4.60 -29.46
CA THR A 333 -5.35 -3.65 -30.21
C THR A 333 -3.86 -3.80 -29.88
N GLU A 334 -3.52 -4.61 -28.89
CA GLU A 334 -2.16 -4.82 -28.39
C GLU A 334 -1.44 -3.51 -28.09
N LEU A 335 -2.07 -2.67 -27.28
CA LEU A 335 -1.54 -1.39 -26.83
C LEU A 335 -1.00 -1.50 -25.39
N PRO A 336 0.16 -0.89 -25.09
CA PRO A 336 0.69 -0.85 -23.74
C PRO A 336 -0.20 0.02 -22.83
N LEU A 337 -0.67 -0.52 -21.74
CA LEU A 337 -1.48 0.19 -20.76
C LEU A 337 -1.19 -0.38 -19.37
N VAL A 338 -0.97 0.47 -18.38
CA VAL A 338 -0.87 0.03 -16.98
C VAL A 338 -2.16 0.35 -16.25
N ILE A 339 -2.77 -0.67 -15.68
CA ILE A 339 -3.99 -0.56 -14.87
C ILE A 339 -3.59 -0.80 -13.40
N VAL A 340 -3.57 0.23 -12.60
CA VAL A 340 -3.28 0.10 -11.16
C VAL A 340 -4.59 -0.14 -10.42
N ASP A 341 -4.73 -1.32 -9.85
CA ASP A 341 -5.84 -1.69 -8.99
C ASP A 341 -5.43 -1.70 -7.52
N VAL A 342 -5.89 -0.70 -6.79
CA VAL A 342 -5.70 -0.62 -5.33
C VAL A 342 -6.89 -1.32 -4.68
N GLN A 343 -6.71 -2.61 -4.39
CA GLN A 343 -7.77 -3.48 -3.90
C GLN A 343 -8.34 -3.02 -2.55
N ARG A 344 -9.62 -3.16 -2.38
CA ARG A 344 -10.35 -2.87 -1.14
C ARG A 344 -11.42 -3.92 -0.86
N GLY A 345 -11.97 -3.92 0.36
CA GLY A 345 -13.06 -4.84 0.71
C GLY A 345 -14.30 -4.65 -0.16
N GLY A 346 -14.73 -5.74 -0.81
CA GLY A 346 -15.93 -5.85 -1.64
C GLY A 346 -17.06 -6.58 -0.93
N PRO A 347 -18.12 -6.99 -1.67
CA PRO A 347 -18.46 -6.63 -3.04
C PRO A 347 -19.07 -5.23 -3.19
N SER A 348 -19.12 -4.70 -4.42
CA SER A 348 -19.60 -3.34 -4.75
C SER A 348 -18.83 -2.25 -3.99
N THR A 349 -19.52 -1.28 -3.38
CA THR A 349 -18.88 -0.25 -2.54
C THR A 349 -18.18 -0.88 -1.33
N GLY A 350 -18.76 -1.92 -0.76
CA GLY A 350 -18.19 -2.77 0.29
C GLY A 350 -17.62 -2.01 1.47
N LEU A 351 -16.33 -2.16 1.68
CA LEU A 351 -15.55 -1.52 2.73
C LEU A 351 -14.46 -0.62 2.11
N PRO A 352 -14.78 0.63 1.69
CA PRO A 352 -13.91 1.46 0.85
C PRO A 352 -12.53 1.75 1.44
N THR A 353 -12.40 1.73 2.76
CA THR A 353 -11.16 2.06 3.49
C THR A 353 -10.46 0.82 4.05
N LYS A 354 -10.94 -0.38 3.74
CA LYS A 354 -10.41 -1.63 4.29
C LYS A 354 -9.71 -2.46 3.21
N SER A 355 -8.71 -3.24 3.62
CA SER A 355 -7.81 -3.98 2.73
C SER A 355 -8.29 -5.41 2.53
N GLU A 356 -8.35 -5.85 1.29
CA GLU A 356 -8.55 -7.24 0.87
C GLU A 356 -7.77 -7.52 -0.42
N GLN A 357 -7.70 -8.79 -0.86
CA GLN A 357 -7.07 -9.22 -2.10
C GLN A 357 -8.07 -9.99 -2.96
N THR A 358 -9.28 -9.43 -3.10
CA THR A 358 -10.44 -10.15 -3.67
C THR A 358 -10.62 -9.93 -5.17
N ASP A 359 -9.77 -9.13 -5.82
CA ASP A 359 -9.91 -8.78 -7.23
C ASP A 359 -9.04 -9.65 -8.17
N LEU A 360 -8.25 -10.61 -7.64
CA LEU A 360 -7.31 -11.41 -8.43
C LEU A 360 -7.98 -12.18 -9.58
N LEU A 361 -9.04 -12.92 -9.31
CA LEU A 361 -9.72 -13.67 -10.38
C LEU A 361 -10.47 -12.74 -11.35
N GLN A 362 -10.95 -11.58 -10.88
CA GLN A 362 -11.53 -10.55 -11.74
C GLN A 362 -10.52 -10.04 -12.76
N VAL A 363 -9.29 -9.72 -12.34
CA VAL A 363 -8.25 -9.23 -13.25
C VAL A 363 -7.66 -10.33 -14.14
N LEU A 364 -7.71 -11.58 -13.72
CA LEU A 364 -7.27 -12.71 -14.54
C LEU A 364 -8.33 -13.09 -15.59
N PHE A 365 -9.62 -13.18 -15.22
CA PHE A 365 -10.65 -13.81 -16.03
C PHE A 365 -11.93 -12.98 -16.23
N GLY A 366 -12.09 -11.85 -15.54
CA GLY A 366 -13.33 -11.07 -15.51
C GLY A 366 -13.58 -10.19 -16.73
N ARG A 367 -13.23 -10.65 -17.93
CA ARG A 367 -13.47 -9.96 -19.21
C ARG A 367 -14.11 -10.90 -20.22
N ASN A 368 -14.71 -10.36 -21.29
CA ASN A 368 -15.25 -11.18 -22.36
C ASN A 368 -14.15 -11.67 -23.33
N GLY A 369 -14.35 -12.85 -23.91
CA GLY A 369 -13.41 -13.49 -24.83
C GLY A 369 -12.13 -13.99 -24.17
N GLU A 370 -11.21 -14.53 -24.98
CA GLU A 370 -9.87 -14.92 -24.56
C GLU A 370 -8.99 -13.66 -24.45
N SER A 371 -8.80 -13.17 -23.26
CA SER A 371 -8.18 -11.87 -22.96
C SER A 371 -7.04 -12.00 -21.96
N PRO A 372 -5.89 -12.57 -22.37
CA PRO A 372 -4.75 -12.76 -21.50
C PRO A 372 -4.10 -11.42 -21.15
N MET A 373 -3.81 -11.21 -19.87
CA MET A 373 -3.10 -10.03 -19.39
C MET A 373 -2.09 -10.40 -18.30
N PRO A 374 -0.88 -9.81 -18.30
CA PRO A 374 0.05 -9.91 -17.20
C PRO A 374 -0.53 -9.27 -15.93
N VAL A 375 -0.23 -9.90 -14.78
CA VAL A 375 -0.64 -9.42 -13.46
C VAL A 375 0.58 -9.37 -12.56
N VAL A 376 0.90 -8.19 -12.08
CA VAL A 376 1.99 -7.88 -11.13
C VAL A 376 1.36 -7.49 -9.80
N ALA A 377 1.94 -7.91 -8.67
CA ALA A 377 1.48 -7.55 -7.33
C ALA A 377 2.61 -6.96 -6.50
N ALA A 378 2.38 -5.80 -5.91
CA ALA A 378 3.33 -5.17 -4.99
C ALA A 378 3.22 -5.78 -3.60
N SER A 379 4.35 -5.99 -2.93
CA SER A 379 4.46 -6.72 -1.66
C SER A 379 4.56 -5.83 -0.41
N SER A 380 4.89 -4.55 -0.57
CA SER A 380 5.07 -3.59 0.52
C SER A 380 4.90 -2.16 0.01
N PRO A 381 4.78 -1.16 0.91
CA PRO A 381 4.73 0.24 0.50
C PRO A 381 5.92 0.67 -0.38
N THR A 382 7.13 0.24 -0.04
CA THR A 382 8.34 0.57 -0.81
C THR A 382 8.42 -0.18 -2.13
N ASP A 383 8.00 -1.45 -2.16
CA ASP A 383 7.98 -2.29 -3.35
C ASP A 383 6.95 -1.82 -4.40
N CYS A 384 5.99 -0.98 -4.02
CA CYS A 384 5.09 -0.34 -4.99
C CYS A 384 5.82 0.46 -6.07
N PHE A 385 7.02 1.00 -5.78
CA PHE A 385 7.87 1.65 -6.78
C PHE A 385 8.37 0.65 -7.83
N ASP A 386 9.00 -0.44 -7.36
CA ASP A 386 9.60 -1.46 -8.23
C ASP A 386 8.54 -2.23 -9.02
N ALA A 387 7.40 -2.53 -8.39
CA ALA A 387 6.28 -3.21 -9.04
C ALA A 387 5.64 -2.33 -10.14
N ALA A 388 5.51 -1.02 -9.91
CA ALA A 388 5.02 -0.08 -10.91
C ALA A 388 6.00 0.06 -12.08
N TYR A 389 7.30 0.14 -11.80
CA TYR A 389 8.34 0.16 -12.83
C TYR A 389 8.30 -1.12 -13.69
N LEU A 390 8.22 -2.29 -13.05
CA LEU A 390 8.12 -3.58 -13.73
C LEU A 390 6.86 -3.68 -14.59
N ALA A 391 5.70 -3.25 -14.09
CA ALA A 391 4.44 -3.27 -14.84
C ALA A 391 4.54 -2.40 -16.10
N CYS A 392 5.14 -1.21 -16.00
CA CYS A 392 5.38 -0.32 -17.14
C CYS A 392 6.34 -0.96 -18.15
N ARG A 393 7.43 -1.57 -17.69
CA ARG A 393 8.39 -2.26 -18.55
C ARG A 393 7.74 -3.39 -19.32
N ILE A 394 6.98 -4.26 -18.62
CA ILE A 394 6.24 -5.35 -19.27
C ILE A 394 5.26 -4.79 -20.30
N ALA A 395 4.48 -3.77 -19.96
CA ALA A 395 3.49 -3.19 -20.87
C ALA A 395 4.14 -2.68 -22.16
N LEU A 396 5.21 -1.90 -22.04
CA LEU A 396 5.86 -1.24 -23.16
C LEU A 396 6.68 -2.22 -24.02
N GLU A 397 7.44 -3.13 -23.41
CA GLU A 397 8.30 -4.06 -24.14
C GLU A 397 7.50 -5.20 -24.80
N HIS A 398 6.32 -5.55 -24.25
CA HIS A 398 5.48 -6.63 -24.79
C HIS A 398 4.20 -6.14 -25.47
N MET A 399 3.99 -4.84 -25.62
CA MET A 399 2.81 -4.26 -26.29
C MET A 399 1.50 -4.91 -25.80
N THR A 400 1.23 -4.80 -24.49
CA THR A 400 0.08 -5.43 -23.84
C THR A 400 -0.36 -4.61 -22.63
N PRO A 401 -1.67 -4.58 -22.30
CA PRO A 401 -2.07 -4.04 -21.00
C PRO A 401 -1.57 -4.93 -19.87
N VAL A 402 -1.25 -4.32 -18.73
CA VAL A 402 -0.75 -4.98 -17.52
C VAL A 402 -1.53 -4.49 -16.30
N VAL A 403 -1.98 -5.39 -15.44
CA VAL A 403 -2.57 -5.01 -14.15
C VAL A 403 -1.49 -5.03 -13.07
N LEU A 404 -1.39 -3.92 -12.34
CA LEU A 404 -0.65 -3.81 -11.10
C LEU A 404 -1.62 -3.87 -9.93
N LEU A 405 -1.57 -4.95 -9.17
CA LEU A 405 -2.32 -5.11 -7.92
C LEU A 405 -1.54 -4.52 -6.75
N THR A 406 -2.17 -3.61 -6.05
CA THR A 406 -1.83 -3.20 -4.69
C THR A 406 -3.06 -3.43 -3.81
N ASP A 407 -3.03 -3.00 -2.56
CA ASP A 407 -4.20 -3.04 -1.68
C ASP A 407 -4.20 -1.84 -0.72
N ALA A 408 -5.32 -1.58 -0.07
CA ALA A 408 -5.49 -0.42 0.80
C ALA A 408 -4.47 -0.37 1.95
N TYR A 409 -3.98 -1.52 2.43
CA TYR A 409 -2.97 -1.58 3.48
C TYR A 409 -1.63 -1.03 2.99
N ILE A 410 -1.03 -1.62 1.96
CA ILE A 410 0.27 -1.18 1.47
C ILE A 410 0.22 0.16 0.74
N ALA A 411 -0.92 0.52 0.12
CA ALA A 411 -1.09 1.79 -0.56
C ALA A 411 -1.04 2.99 0.40
N ASN A 412 -1.69 2.87 1.55
CA ASN A 412 -1.79 3.92 2.56
C ASN A 412 -0.73 3.79 3.67
N GLY A 413 -0.31 2.57 3.99
CA GLY A 413 0.80 2.29 4.90
C GLY A 413 2.12 2.84 4.38
N SER A 414 3.04 3.15 5.28
CA SER A 414 4.35 3.66 4.91
C SER A 414 5.49 2.86 5.56
N ALA A 415 6.66 2.98 4.96
CA ALA A 415 7.89 2.36 5.44
C ALA A 415 9.12 3.23 5.10
N ALA A 416 10.21 3.01 5.80
CA ALA A 416 11.49 3.65 5.48
C ALA A 416 12.00 3.16 4.12
N TRP A 417 12.15 4.08 3.17
CA TRP A 417 12.54 3.80 1.80
C TRP A 417 13.85 4.49 1.44
N ARG A 418 14.82 3.72 0.99
CA ARG A 418 16.05 4.25 0.41
C ARG A 418 15.75 4.73 -1.01
N LEU A 419 16.08 5.99 -1.31
CA LEU A 419 15.91 6.52 -2.65
C LEU A 419 16.74 5.70 -3.64
N PRO A 420 16.11 5.16 -4.70
CA PRO A 420 16.82 4.34 -5.67
C PRO A 420 17.73 5.18 -6.56
N ASP A 421 18.83 4.59 -7.00
CA ASP A 421 19.62 5.13 -8.11
C ASP A 421 19.01 4.64 -9.43
N LEU A 422 18.35 5.54 -10.16
CA LEU A 422 17.73 5.21 -11.45
C LEU A 422 18.71 4.72 -12.50
N ASN A 423 20.02 5.00 -12.36
CA ASN A 423 21.03 4.47 -13.29
C ASN A 423 21.18 2.95 -13.20
N THR A 424 20.81 2.35 -12.05
CA THR A 424 20.85 0.90 -11.87
C THR A 424 19.62 0.18 -12.46
N TYR A 425 18.58 0.94 -12.82
CA TYR A 425 17.38 0.36 -13.42
C TYR A 425 17.58 0.12 -14.91
N PRO A 426 17.09 -1.02 -15.43
CA PRO A 426 17.20 -1.32 -16.86
C PRO A 426 16.47 -0.26 -17.69
N SER A 427 16.99 0.08 -18.86
CA SER A 427 16.27 0.88 -19.83
C SER A 427 15.00 0.16 -20.28
N ILE A 428 13.97 0.91 -20.64
CA ILE A 428 12.73 0.38 -21.20
C ILE A 428 12.74 0.70 -22.69
N CYS A 429 12.70 -0.32 -23.52
CA CYS A 429 12.85 -0.21 -24.97
C CYS A 429 11.60 -0.74 -25.69
N PRO A 430 10.60 0.12 -25.96
CA PRO A 430 9.44 -0.30 -26.75
C PRO A 430 9.87 -0.73 -28.16
N PRO A 431 9.20 -1.72 -28.78
CA PRO A 431 9.55 -2.25 -30.10
C PRO A 431 9.06 -1.33 -31.24
N TYR A 432 9.63 -0.15 -31.34
CA TYR A 432 9.26 0.79 -32.41
C TYR A 432 9.53 0.26 -33.81
N VAL A 433 8.68 0.68 -34.76
CA VAL A 433 8.98 0.49 -36.20
C VAL A 433 10.30 1.18 -36.57
N LYS A 434 11.01 0.60 -37.53
CA LYS A 434 12.26 1.16 -38.06
C LYS A 434 12.01 1.72 -39.46
N PRO A 435 12.70 2.80 -39.88
CA PRO A 435 12.48 3.42 -41.19
C PRO A 435 12.52 2.44 -42.39
N GLU A 436 13.41 1.44 -42.33
CA GLU A 436 13.55 0.41 -43.38
C GLU A 436 12.33 -0.54 -43.49
N MET A 437 11.42 -0.52 -42.55
CA MET A 437 10.20 -1.35 -42.57
C MET A 437 9.05 -0.68 -43.33
N ALA A 438 9.16 0.61 -43.71
CA ALA A 438 8.03 1.41 -44.19
C ALA A 438 7.29 0.81 -45.40
N ASP A 439 8.02 0.17 -46.31
CA ASP A 439 7.44 -0.40 -47.56
C ASP A 439 6.74 -1.74 -47.35
N SER A 440 7.03 -2.46 -46.25
CA SER A 440 6.54 -3.83 -46.02
C SER A 440 5.78 -4.01 -44.68
N TRP A 441 5.78 -2.99 -43.84
CA TRP A 441 5.17 -3.10 -42.52
C TRP A 441 3.63 -3.15 -42.55
N THR A 442 3.10 -3.99 -41.69
CA THR A 442 1.64 -4.02 -41.39
C THR A 442 1.41 -3.84 -39.91
N PRO A 443 0.21 -3.37 -39.48
CA PRO A 443 -0.06 -3.02 -38.08
C PRO A 443 0.13 -4.15 -37.06
N PHE A 444 0.04 -5.41 -37.50
CA PHE A 444 0.23 -6.58 -36.62
C PHE A 444 1.47 -7.40 -37.00
N GLN A 445 2.38 -6.84 -37.82
CA GLN A 445 3.69 -7.46 -38.02
C GLN A 445 4.41 -7.60 -36.67
N ARG A 446 4.88 -8.81 -36.44
CA ARG A 446 5.46 -9.22 -35.15
C ARG A 446 6.95 -9.53 -35.29
N ASP A 447 7.68 -9.27 -34.25
CA ASP A 447 9.02 -9.83 -34.07
C ASP A 447 8.90 -11.37 -33.97
N PRO A 448 9.64 -12.13 -34.78
CA PRO A 448 9.50 -13.60 -34.83
C PRO A 448 9.93 -14.31 -33.55
N GLN A 449 10.81 -13.70 -32.73
CA GLN A 449 11.33 -14.32 -31.53
C GLN A 449 10.38 -14.07 -30.34
N THR A 450 9.96 -12.83 -30.17
CA THR A 450 9.16 -12.40 -29.02
C THR A 450 7.66 -12.54 -29.27
N GLY A 451 7.20 -12.52 -30.53
CA GLY A 451 5.77 -12.45 -30.88
C GLY A 451 5.15 -11.08 -30.65
N VAL A 452 5.94 -10.08 -30.30
CA VAL A 452 5.49 -8.71 -30.02
C VAL A 452 5.36 -7.93 -31.34
N ARG A 453 4.23 -7.22 -31.52
CA ARG A 453 4.06 -6.36 -32.69
C ARG A 453 4.92 -5.10 -32.60
N TYR A 454 5.37 -4.60 -33.74
CA TYR A 454 6.08 -3.33 -33.81
C TYR A 454 5.13 -2.15 -33.60
N TRP A 455 5.58 -1.16 -32.83
CA TRP A 455 4.78 0.01 -32.46
C TRP A 455 5.06 1.17 -33.40
N ALA A 456 4.06 1.52 -34.21
CA ALA A 456 4.04 2.76 -34.97
C ALA A 456 3.11 3.74 -34.23
N THR A 457 3.57 4.97 -34.06
CA THR A 457 2.74 6.04 -33.44
C THR A 457 2.20 6.97 -34.53
N PRO A 458 1.03 7.60 -34.33
CA PRO A 458 0.49 8.57 -35.28
C PRO A 458 1.51 9.67 -35.65
N GLY A 459 1.62 9.95 -36.95
CA GLY A 459 2.57 10.92 -37.46
C GLY A 459 3.93 10.35 -37.87
N THR A 460 4.21 9.06 -37.62
CA THR A 460 5.43 8.40 -38.12
C THR A 460 5.36 8.26 -39.65
N PRO A 461 6.26 8.89 -40.42
CA PRO A 461 6.23 8.84 -41.89
C PRO A 461 6.32 7.41 -42.43
N GLY A 462 5.45 7.05 -43.37
CA GLY A 462 5.41 5.71 -43.96
C GLY A 462 4.62 4.67 -43.20
N PHE A 463 4.15 4.97 -41.98
CA PHE A 463 3.44 4.01 -41.12
C PHE A 463 2.00 4.40 -40.81
N MET A 464 1.32 5.01 -41.78
CA MET A 464 -0.12 5.34 -41.65
C MET A 464 -0.94 4.07 -41.48
N HIS A 465 -1.75 4.01 -40.41
CA HIS A 465 -2.57 2.85 -40.12
C HIS A 465 -3.74 3.22 -39.22
N ARG A 466 -4.66 2.30 -39.08
CA ARG A 466 -5.69 2.31 -38.03
C ARG A 466 -5.71 0.97 -37.31
N ILE A 467 -6.09 1.01 -36.04
CA ILE A 467 -6.42 -0.17 -35.25
C ILE A 467 -7.78 0.08 -34.56
N GLY A 468 -8.44 -0.97 -34.11
CA GLY A 468 -9.73 -0.86 -33.42
C GLY A 468 -10.18 -2.20 -32.85
N GLY A 469 -11.35 -2.24 -32.25
CA GLY A 469 -11.86 -3.39 -31.51
C GLY A 469 -12.32 -4.58 -32.34
N LEU A 470 -12.43 -4.49 -33.66
CA LEU A 470 -12.74 -5.64 -34.51
C LEU A 470 -11.50 -6.51 -34.72
N GLU A 471 -11.69 -7.83 -34.94
CA GLU A 471 -10.59 -8.73 -35.26
C GLU A 471 -9.96 -8.38 -36.62
N LYS A 472 -8.66 -8.60 -36.74
CA LYS A 472 -7.86 -8.22 -37.90
C LYS A 472 -7.03 -9.38 -38.40
N SER A 473 -6.73 -9.34 -39.69
CA SER A 473 -5.77 -10.23 -40.29
C SER A 473 -4.38 -10.05 -39.69
N ASN A 474 -3.76 -11.14 -39.29
CA ASN A 474 -2.38 -11.14 -38.80
C ASN A 474 -1.39 -10.64 -39.86
N GLU A 475 -1.69 -10.84 -41.15
CA GLU A 475 -0.80 -10.47 -42.23
C GLU A 475 -0.96 -9.01 -42.67
N THR A 476 -2.22 -8.55 -42.82
CA THR A 476 -2.48 -7.25 -43.47
C THR A 476 -2.95 -6.18 -42.48
N GLY A 477 -3.44 -6.57 -41.29
CA GLY A 477 -4.07 -5.66 -40.36
C GLY A 477 -5.46 -5.18 -40.80
N ALA A 478 -6.01 -5.70 -41.92
CA ALA A 478 -7.39 -5.43 -42.31
C ALA A 478 -8.39 -6.20 -41.43
N ILE A 479 -9.63 -5.71 -41.35
CA ILE A 479 -10.71 -6.40 -40.65
C ILE A 479 -10.88 -7.79 -41.26
N SER A 480 -10.94 -8.83 -40.44
CA SER A 480 -11.09 -10.22 -40.85
C SER A 480 -12.10 -10.93 -39.98
N THR A 481 -12.97 -11.68 -40.62
CA THR A 481 -13.96 -12.58 -40.00
C THR A 481 -13.62 -14.05 -40.23
N GLU A 482 -12.44 -14.33 -40.78
CA GLU A 482 -11.98 -15.68 -41.08
C GLU A 482 -11.73 -16.47 -39.79
N PRO A 483 -12.34 -17.64 -39.59
CA PRO A 483 -12.24 -18.41 -38.36
C PRO A 483 -10.79 -18.79 -37.98
N GLU A 484 -10.01 -19.23 -38.95
CA GLU A 484 -8.61 -19.63 -38.73
C GLU A 484 -7.72 -18.44 -38.33
N ASN A 485 -7.99 -17.28 -38.94
CA ASN A 485 -7.30 -16.06 -38.53
C ASN A 485 -7.66 -15.63 -37.10
N HIS A 486 -8.94 -15.72 -36.71
CA HIS A 486 -9.36 -15.41 -35.34
C HIS A 486 -8.70 -16.35 -34.33
N PHE A 487 -8.65 -17.65 -34.62
CA PHE A 487 -7.96 -18.62 -33.75
C PHE A 487 -6.46 -18.33 -33.67
N LEU A 488 -5.81 -18.01 -34.80
CA LEU A 488 -4.38 -17.63 -34.85
C LEU A 488 -4.12 -16.39 -33.99
N MET A 489 -4.89 -15.32 -34.15
CA MET A 489 -4.71 -14.08 -33.38
C MET A 489 -4.91 -14.29 -31.88
N THR A 490 -5.86 -15.13 -31.50
CA THR A 490 -6.08 -15.52 -30.10
C THR A 490 -4.86 -16.24 -29.51
N LYS A 491 -4.31 -17.21 -30.24
CA LYS A 491 -3.09 -17.92 -29.84
C LYS A 491 -1.89 -16.98 -29.72
N LEU A 492 -1.66 -16.13 -30.71
CA LEU A 492 -0.52 -15.20 -30.72
C LEU A 492 -0.56 -14.25 -29.53
N ARG A 493 -1.73 -13.73 -29.16
CA ARG A 493 -1.90 -12.89 -27.96
C ARG A 493 -1.58 -13.67 -26.68
N ALA A 494 -2.03 -14.92 -26.55
CA ALA A 494 -1.77 -15.78 -25.41
C ALA A 494 -0.29 -16.15 -25.30
N GLU A 495 0.32 -16.61 -26.38
CA GLU A 495 1.74 -16.99 -26.46
C GLU A 495 2.66 -15.81 -26.13
N LYS A 496 2.33 -14.61 -26.62
CA LYS A 496 3.06 -13.39 -26.28
C LYS A 496 3.09 -13.12 -24.77
N VAL A 497 1.95 -13.27 -24.10
CA VAL A 497 1.86 -13.10 -22.64
C VAL A 497 2.63 -14.19 -21.91
N GLU A 498 2.50 -15.45 -22.30
CA GLU A 498 3.25 -16.56 -21.68
C GLU A 498 4.78 -16.39 -21.85
N LYS A 499 5.26 -15.90 -22.99
CA LYS A 499 6.68 -15.61 -23.24
C LYS A 499 7.28 -14.54 -22.32
N ILE A 500 6.47 -13.71 -21.67
CA ILE A 500 6.97 -12.77 -20.66
C ILE A 500 7.74 -13.51 -19.56
N ALA A 501 7.32 -14.75 -19.22
CA ALA A 501 8.00 -15.59 -18.24
C ALA A 501 9.48 -15.87 -18.58
N ASP A 502 9.89 -15.71 -19.86
CA ASP A 502 11.28 -15.90 -20.30
C ASP A 502 12.21 -14.81 -19.77
N SER A 503 11.67 -13.61 -19.52
CA SER A 503 12.39 -12.45 -19.01
C SER A 503 12.23 -12.23 -17.50
N LEU A 504 11.38 -13.02 -16.84
CA LEU A 504 11.15 -12.90 -15.40
C LEU A 504 12.23 -13.63 -14.59
N PRO A 505 12.62 -13.08 -13.44
CA PRO A 505 13.44 -13.83 -12.51
C PRO A 505 12.68 -15.06 -12.00
N PRO A 506 13.38 -16.14 -11.62
CA PRO A 506 12.75 -17.30 -11.00
C PRO A 506 12.08 -16.92 -9.67
N LEU A 507 11.02 -17.65 -9.32
CA LEU A 507 10.40 -17.55 -8.00
C LEU A 507 11.43 -17.92 -6.93
N THR A 508 11.73 -16.95 -6.06
CA THR A 508 12.68 -17.13 -4.95
C THR A 508 11.99 -17.72 -3.73
N VAL A 509 12.75 -18.45 -2.94
CA VAL A 509 12.29 -19.01 -1.66
C VAL A 509 13.21 -18.50 -0.56
N GLU A 510 12.61 -17.91 0.44
CA GLU A 510 13.27 -17.36 1.63
C GLU A 510 13.10 -18.31 2.82
N GLY A 511 13.95 -18.18 3.85
CA GLY A 511 13.85 -18.95 5.09
C GLY A 511 14.69 -20.22 5.11
N ASN A 512 14.18 -21.29 5.69
CA ASN A 512 14.95 -22.52 5.88
C ASN A 512 15.06 -23.31 4.56
N PRO A 513 16.27 -23.63 4.06
CA PRO A 513 16.45 -24.36 2.80
C PRO A 513 15.92 -25.81 2.85
N ASP A 514 15.84 -26.38 4.05
CA ASP A 514 15.34 -27.75 4.31
C ASP A 514 13.95 -27.71 4.97
N ALA A 515 13.09 -26.79 4.55
CA ALA A 515 11.77 -26.59 5.13
C ALA A 515 10.84 -27.77 4.90
N ASP A 516 10.08 -28.13 5.94
CA ASP A 516 8.96 -29.08 5.85
C ASP A 516 7.68 -28.40 5.32
N LEU A 517 7.52 -27.09 5.61
CA LEU A 517 6.39 -26.27 5.23
C LEU A 517 6.84 -25.11 4.35
N LEU A 518 6.25 -25.00 3.16
CA LEU A 518 6.33 -23.82 2.31
C LEU A 518 5.07 -22.95 2.51
N ILE A 519 5.28 -21.72 2.93
CA ILE A 519 4.24 -20.68 2.95
C ILE A 519 4.24 -19.99 1.57
N VAL A 520 3.07 -19.79 0.99
CA VAL A 520 2.89 -19.14 -0.32
C VAL A 520 1.95 -17.95 -0.16
N GLY A 521 2.30 -16.81 -0.77
CA GLY A 521 1.45 -15.62 -0.77
C GLY A 521 1.73 -14.69 -1.93
N PHE A 522 1.01 -13.57 -1.97
CA PHE A 522 1.21 -12.48 -2.93
C PHE A 522 0.76 -11.14 -2.32
N GLY A 523 1.15 -10.03 -2.96
CA GLY A 523 0.65 -8.70 -2.58
C GLY A 523 1.04 -8.28 -1.16
N GLY A 524 0.21 -7.50 -0.49
CA GLY A 524 0.45 -6.93 0.84
C GLY A 524 0.56 -7.93 1.99
N THR A 525 0.45 -9.23 1.73
CA THR A 525 0.63 -10.27 2.76
C THR A 525 2.09 -10.56 3.09
N TYR A 526 3.05 -10.13 2.26
CA TYR A 526 4.47 -10.47 2.39
C TYR A 526 5.01 -10.29 3.81
N GLY A 527 4.89 -9.08 4.37
CA GLY A 527 5.48 -8.79 5.67
C GLY A 527 4.93 -9.67 6.80
N HIS A 528 3.62 -9.96 6.78
CA HIS A 528 2.98 -10.82 7.78
C HIS A 528 3.42 -12.29 7.65
N LEU A 529 3.52 -12.79 6.40
CA LEU A 529 3.98 -14.16 6.13
C LEU A 529 5.45 -14.33 6.47
N HIS A 530 6.29 -13.33 6.17
CA HIS A 530 7.70 -13.32 6.54
C HIS A 530 7.87 -13.34 8.06
N SER A 531 7.17 -12.48 8.79
CA SER A 531 7.22 -12.48 10.25
C SER A 531 6.72 -13.78 10.88
N ALA A 532 5.69 -14.41 10.29
CA ALA A 532 5.20 -15.71 10.75
C ALA A 532 6.23 -16.82 10.50
N MET A 533 6.89 -16.83 9.33
CA MET A 533 7.98 -17.75 9.00
C MET A 533 9.13 -17.62 9.99
N ASP A 534 9.57 -16.39 10.30
CA ASP A 534 10.66 -16.14 11.24
C ASP A 534 10.32 -16.65 12.65
N GLN A 535 9.10 -16.39 13.13
CA GLN A 535 8.66 -16.89 14.44
C GLN A 535 8.58 -18.42 14.48
N LEU A 536 8.08 -19.06 13.42
CA LEU A 536 8.04 -20.53 13.32
C LEU A 536 9.45 -21.13 13.30
N ASN A 537 10.38 -20.54 12.55
CA ASN A 537 11.77 -20.96 12.52
C ASN A 537 12.44 -20.77 13.89
N ALA A 538 12.17 -19.67 14.61
CA ALA A 538 12.64 -19.46 15.97
C ALA A 538 12.09 -20.50 16.98
N MET A 539 10.90 -21.04 16.72
CA MET A 539 10.29 -22.13 17.49
C MET A 539 10.85 -23.53 17.08
N GLY A 540 11.84 -23.59 16.18
CA GLY A 540 12.43 -24.83 15.68
C GLY A 540 11.63 -25.54 14.58
N LYS A 541 10.59 -24.90 14.03
CA LYS A 541 9.78 -25.42 12.92
C LYS A 541 10.39 -24.95 11.59
N LYS A 542 10.80 -25.89 10.75
CA LYS A 542 11.47 -25.60 9.48
C LYS A 542 10.48 -25.07 8.45
N THR A 543 10.47 -23.77 8.24
CA THR A 543 9.57 -23.06 7.34
C THR A 543 10.32 -22.25 6.29
N ALA A 544 9.73 -22.16 5.10
CA ALA A 544 10.17 -21.30 4.01
C ALA A 544 8.99 -20.50 3.43
N LEU A 545 9.28 -19.42 2.72
CA LEU A 545 8.32 -18.52 2.10
C LEU A 545 8.62 -18.36 0.61
N ALA A 546 7.62 -18.59 -0.24
CA ALA A 546 7.60 -18.20 -1.65
C ALA A 546 6.52 -17.14 -1.87
N HIS A 547 6.92 -15.94 -2.30
CA HIS A 547 5.99 -14.83 -2.48
C HIS A 547 5.97 -14.37 -3.94
N PHE A 548 4.76 -14.38 -4.56
CA PHE A 548 4.61 -14.06 -5.97
C PHE A 548 4.55 -12.55 -6.20
N ARG A 549 5.50 -12.02 -6.99
CA ARG A 549 5.45 -10.65 -7.53
C ARG A 549 4.73 -10.61 -8.89
N VAL A 550 4.99 -11.58 -9.76
CA VAL A 550 4.25 -11.75 -11.01
C VAL A 550 3.39 -13.00 -10.89
N ILE A 551 2.08 -12.83 -11.08
CA ILE A 551 1.10 -13.89 -10.93
C ILE A 551 0.72 -14.47 -12.28
N ASN A 552 0.64 -13.64 -13.31
CA ASN A 552 0.42 -14.07 -14.70
C ASN A 552 1.36 -13.32 -15.64
N PRO A 553 2.18 -14.03 -16.46
CA PRO A 553 2.43 -15.47 -16.36
C PRO A 553 3.18 -15.84 -15.08
N LEU A 554 3.05 -17.08 -14.65
CA LEU A 554 3.82 -17.59 -13.51
C LEU A 554 5.31 -17.69 -13.86
N PRO A 555 6.25 -17.45 -12.91
CA PRO A 555 7.67 -17.75 -13.07
C PRO A 555 7.88 -19.22 -13.47
N LYS A 556 8.81 -19.48 -14.38
CA LYS A 556 9.01 -20.81 -15.00
C LYS A 556 9.27 -21.96 -14.00
N ASN A 557 9.93 -21.67 -12.89
CA ASN A 557 10.24 -22.66 -11.85
C ASN A 557 9.10 -22.88 -10.82
N THR A 558 7.93 -22.26 -11.00
CA THR A 558 6.81 -22.35 -10.03
C THR A 558 6.44 -23.78 -9.71
N ALA A 559 6.26 -24.63 -10.73
CA ALA A 559 5.91 -26.03 -10.52
C ALA A 559 6.97 -26.83 -9.74
N GLU A 560 8.25 -26.57 -10.03
CA GLU A 560 9.39 -27.17 -9.31
C GLU A 560 9.38 -26.75 -7.83
N VAL A 561 9.26 -25.46 -7.56
CA VAL A 561 9.20 -24.92 -6.20
C VAL A 561 8.04 -25.53 -5.41
N LEU A 562 6.82 -25.54 -5.97
CA LEU A 562 5.64 -26.05 -5.26
C LEU A 562 5.70 -27.56 -4.99
N ARG A 563 6.32 -28.34 -5.89
CA ARG A 563 6.45 -29.81 -5.73
C ARG A 563 7.59 -30.24 -4.82
N LYS A 564 8.55 -29.35 -4.54
CA LYS A 564 9.70 -29.65 -3.70
C LYS A 564 9.32 -29.90 -2.24
N TYR A 565 8.29 -29.23 -1.73
CA TYR A 565 7.95 -29.24 -0.32
C TYR A 565 6.83 -30.23 0.00
N LYS A 566 6.96 -30.91 1.14
CA LYS A 566 5.98 -31.89 1.61
C LYS A 566 4.62 -31.25 1.90
N THR A 567 4.64 -30.10 2.53
CA THR A 567 3.45 -29.33 2.88
C THR A 567 3.55 -27.92 2.29
N VAL A 568 2.51 -27.49 1.58
CA VAL A 568 2.42 -26.15 1.01
C VAL A 568 1.13 -25.50 1.48
N VAL A 569 1.22 -24.31 2.07
CA VAL A 569 0.05 -23.51 2.49
C VAL A 569 0.01 -22.19 1.72
N VAL A 570 -1.11 -21.91 1.06
CA VAL A 570 -1.36 -20.62 0.42
C VAL A 570 -2.17 -19.76 1.38
N ALA A 571 -1.63 -18.58 1.72
CA ALA A 571 -2.27 -17.65 2.64
C ALA A 571 -2.65 -16.36 1.89
N GLU A 572 -3.94 -16.03 1.88
CA GLU A 572 -4.48 -14.94 1.09
C GLU A 572 -5.69 -14.26 1.74
N GLN A 573 -5.84 -12.96 1.47
CA GLN A 573 -6.94 -12.15 2.00
C GLN A 573 -8.16 -12.20 1.05
N ASN A 574 -8.51 -13.42 0.65
CA ASN A 574 -9.68 -13.78 -0.15
C ASN A 574 -10.05 -15.25 0.14
N MET A 575 -10.98 -15.83 -0.58
CA MET A 575 -11.46 -17.20 -0.38
C MET A 575 -10.73 -18.24 -1.25
N GLY A 576 -9.40 -18.07 -1.46
CA GLY A 576 -8.58 -19.08 -2.15
C GLY A 576 -8.39 -18.81 -3.64
N GLN A 577 -8.34 -17.55 -4.07
CA GLN A 577 -8.22 -17.17 -5.48
C GLN A 577 -6.87 -17.55 -6.08
N LEU A 578 -5.77 -17.29 -5.37
CA LEU A 578 -4.43 -17.69 -5.82
C LEU A 578 -4.28 -19.22 -5.77
N ALA A 579 -4.73 -19.87 -4.69
CA ALA A 579 -4.68 -21.31 -4.58
C ALA A 579 -5.46 -22.00 -5.71
N GLY A 580 -6.63 -21.45 -6.08
CA GLY A 580 -7.42 -21.89 -7.24
C GLY A 580 -6.65 -21.73 -8.56
N TYR A 581 -6.06 -20.56 -8.77
CA TYR A 581 -5.27 -20.27 -9.96
C TYR A 581 -4.04 -21.18 -10.08
N LEU A 582 -3.29 -21.39 -8.99
CA LEU A 582 -2.14 -22.30 -9.00
C LEU A 582 -2.53 -23.73 -9.36
N ARG A 583 -3.68 -24.24 -8.86
CA ARG A 583 -4.21 -25.57 -9.26
C ARG A 583 -4.59 -25.66 -10.73
N MET A 584 -5.07 -24.56 -11.33
CA MET A 584 -5.35 -24.52 -12.78
C MET A 584 -4.08 -24.57 -13.62
N LYS A 585 -2.98 -23.99 -13.15
CA LYS A 585 -1.73 -23.84 -13.91
C LYS A 585 -0.71 -24.95 -13.62
N VAL A 586 -0.77 -25.59 -12.46
CA VAL A 586 0.20 -26.62 -12.05
C VAL A 586 -0.53 -27.89 -11.66
N GLU A 587 -0.37 -28.93 -12.47
CA GLU A 587 -0.97 -30.24 -12.21
C GLU A 587 -0.33 -30.97 -11.02
N GLY A 588 -1.13 -31.75 -10.31
CA GLY A 588 -0.67 -32.69 -9.30
C GLY A 588 -0.12 -32.06 -8.01
N ILE A 589 -0.44 -30.80 -7.72
CA ILE A 589 -0.09 -30.14 -6.45
C ILE A 589 -1.22 -30.27 -5.42
N HIS A 590 -0.82 -30.46 -4.16
CA HIS A 590 -1.73 -30.40 -3.02
C HIS A 590 -1.44 -29.14 -2.21
N LEU A 591 -2.45 -28.28 -2.03
CA LEU A 591 -2.31 -26.99 -1.35
C LEU A 591 -3.26 -26.92 -0.15
N HIS A 592 -2.71 -26.69 1.04
CA HIS A 592 -3.47 -26.17 2.16
C HIS A 592 -3.78 -24.70 1.93
N GLN A 593 -4.79 -24.17 2.61
CA GLN A 593 -5.20 -22.79 2.46
C GLN A 593 -5.42 -22.13 3.82
N PHE A 594 -4.96 -20.90 3.94
CA PHE A 594 -5.35 -20.00 5.01
C PHE A 594 -6.02 -18.77 4.39
N ASN A 595 -7.35 -18.75 4.42
CA ASN A 595 -8.18 -17.73 3.78
C ASN A 595 -8.78 -16.82 4.84
N GLN A 596 -8.65 -15.50 4.64
CA GLN A 596 -9.21 -14.53 5.56
C GLN A 596 -9.80 -13.33 4.80
N VAL A 597 -11.07 -13.02 5.05
CA VAL A 597 -11.78 -11.86 4.46
C VAL A 597 -12.34 -11.03 5.61
N LYS A 598 -11.52 -10.15 6.17
CA LYS A 598 -11.85 -9.34 7.37
C LYS A 598 -11.73 -7.83 7.12
N GLY A 599 -11.28 -7.40 5.94
CA GLY A 599 -10.99 -5.99 5.66
C GLY A 599 -9.82 -5.44 6.47
N GLN A 600 -8.94 -6.29 6.98
CA GLN A 600 -7.78 -5.96 7.81
C GLN A 600 -6.59 -6.80 7.38
N PRO A 601 -5.35 -6.31 7.55
CA PRO A 601 -4.16 -7.13 7.37
C PRO A 601 -4.20 -8.39 8.25
N PHE A 602 -3.40 -9.38 7.91
CA PHE A 602 -3.23 -10.57 8.75
C PHE A 602 -2.71 -10.20 10.15
N VAL A 603 -3.02 -11.05 11.12
CA VAL A 603 -2.44 -11.04 12.44
C VAL A 603 -1.36 -12.12 12.50
N VAL A 604 -0.11 -11.75 12.77
CA VAL A 604 1.03 -12.69 12.71
C VAL A 604 0.83 -13.87 13.68
N LYS A 605 0.28 -13.58 14.86
CA LYS A 605 -0.05 -14.63 15.84
C LYS A 605 -1.04 -15.66 15.29
N GLU A 606 -2.12 -15.21 14.60
CA GLU A 606 -3.10 -16.14 13.98
C GLU A 606 -2.45 -17.03 12.92
N LEU A 607 -1.51 -16.47 12.12
CA LEU A 607 -0.76 -17.22 11.12
C LEU A 607 0.14 -18.28 11.76
N VAL A 608 0.90 -17.91 12.80
CA VAL A 608 1.79 -18.84 13.53
C VAL A 608 1.00 -19.98 14.18
N GLU A 609 -0.14 -19.66 14.81
CA GLU A 609 -1.03 -20.68 15.40
C GLU A 609 -1.57 -21.64 14.34
N ALA A 610 -2.09 -21.12 13.22
CA ALA A 610 -2.64 -21.94 12.13
C ALA A 610 -1.57 -22.81 11.47
N PHE A 611 -0.42 -22.23 11.12
CA PHE A 611 0.64 -22.95 10.42
C PHE A 611 1.33 -23.97 11.33
N SER A 612 1.38 -23.73 12.63
CA SER A 612 1.90 -24.70 13.60
C SER A 612 1.17 -26.05 13.59
N GLN A 613 -0.06 -26.08 13.12
CA GLN A 613 -0.88 -27.30 13.01
C GLN A 613 -0.58 -28.14 11.75
N LEU A 614 0.24 -27.61 10.84
CA LEU A 614 0.58 -28.28 9.57
C LEU A 614 1.87 -29.12 9.63
N PHE A 615 2.53 -29.19 10.81
CA PHE A 615 3.74 -29.97 11.03
C PHE A 615 3.47 -31.40 11.52
#